data_2169f8c4b178c378e62cbeb28a113fa2
#
_entry.id   2169f8c4b178c378e62cbeb28a113fa2
#
_cell.length_a   1.000
_cell.length_b   1.000
_cell.length_c   1.000
_cell.angle_alpha   90.00
_cell.angle_beta   90.00
_cell.angle_gamma   90.00
#
_symmetry.space_group_name_H-M   'P 1'
#
loop_
_entity.id
_entity.type
_entity.pdbx_description
1 polymer ?
#
loop_
_entity_poly.entity_id
_entity_poly.type
_entity_poly.pdbx_seq_one_letter_code
_entity_poly.pdbx_strand_id
1 'polypeptide(L)'
;MRFINPESDRVLVIIQLNGGNDGLNMVLPLDQYDKLAVLRPDLLIPEAEALSLTDSLAFHPALTGMKEVYDKGKMTLIQNVGYPNQNRSHFRSTDIWTSASPASEQWLSGWLGRYLDLDHSEYPAGYPNADNPHPFAITMGPVVSQTCQGAIANYSLAVTDPTALGQLPEGAEDVLPPHQPYGYEVYFLRQAIAQTNAYSEVLLDLANAGSNQVEYPDTNLGDQLRNIALLISGGSKTKIYVASEGG
;
A
#
# COMPACT_ATOMS: atom_id res chain seq x y z
N MET A 1 -17.37 -12.86 4.80
CA MET A 1 -16.64 -12.17 5.90
C MET A 1 -16.09 -10.88 5.30
N ARG A 2 -16.54 -9.71 5.75
CA ARG A 2 -16.01 -8.43 5.24
C ARG A 2 -14.68 -8.17 5.94
N PHE A 3 -13.61 -8.02 5.20
CA PHE A 3 -12.28 -7.70 5.74
C PHE A 3 -12.23 -6.29 6.33
N ILE A 4 -13.00 -5.38 5.78
CA ILE A 4 -13.09 -4.00 6.21
C ILE A 4 -14.52 -3.76 6.67
N ASN A 5 -14.69 -3.58 7.99
CA ASN A 5 -15.98 -3.19 8.56
C ASN A 5 -16.01 -1.66 8.59
N PRO A 6 -16.93 -0.99 7.87
CA PRO A 6 -17.04 0.47 7.88
C PRO A 6 -17.33 1.06 9.27
N GLU A 7 -17.95 0.31 10.16
CA GLU A 7 -18.22 0.72 11.55
C GLU A 7 -17.00 0.51 12.49
N SER A 8 -15.97 -0.18 12.02
CA SER A 8 -14.74 -0.43 12.79
C SER A 8 -13.77 0.73 12.64
N ASP A 9 -13.11 1.13 13.70
CA ASP A 9 -11.99 2.08 13.68
C ASP A 9 -10.69 1.47 13.14
N ARG A 10 -10.71 0.22 12.70
CA ARG A 10 -9.55 -0.46 12.13
C ARG A 10 -9.20 0.08 10.76
N VAL A 11 -7.91 0.25 10.54
CA VAL A 11 -7.31 0.70 9.29
C VAL A 11 -6.33 -0.35 8.80
N LEU A 12 -6.32 -0.61 7.50
CA LEU A 12 -5.34 -1.46 6.83
C LEU A 12 -4.24 -0.58 6.23
N VAL A 13 -3.01 -0.75 6.69
CA VAL A 13 -1.82 -0.15 6.07
C VAL A 13 -1.02 -1.25 5.40
N ILE A 14 -0.91 -1.19 4.08
CA ILE A 14 -0.09 -2.10 3.28
C ILE A 14 1.26 -1.44 3.06
N ILE A 15 2.34 -2.11 3.44
CA ILE A 15 3.71 -1.70 3.12
C ILE A 15 4.24 -2.70 2.10
N GLN A 16 4.37 -2.26 0.86
CA GLN A 16 4.88 -3.08 -0.23
C GLN A 16 6.39 -2.88 -0.39
N LEU A 17 7.16 -3.94 -0.21
CA LEU A 17 8.59 -3.95 -0.49
C LEU A 17 8.79 -4.37 -1.96
N ASN A 18 9.19 -3.42 -2.81
CA ASN A 18 9.31 -3.61 -4.26
C ASN A 18 10.69 -4.12 -4.62
N GLY A 19 10.81 -5.43 -4.84
CA GLY A 19 12.06 -6.04 -5.28
C GLY A 19 13.21 -5.92 -4.28
N GLY A 20 14.27 -6.66 -4.47
CA GLY A 20 15.49 -6.54 -3.69
C GLY A 20 15.42 -6.90 -2.19
N ASN A 21 14.25 -7.17 -1.65
CA ASN A 21 14.11 -7.60 -0.26
C ASN A 21 14.61 -9.04 -0.08
N ASP A 22 15.66 -9.22 0.72
CA ASP A 22 16.19 -10.54 1.07
C ASP A 22 15.41 -11.15 2.26
N GLY A 23 14.32 -11.83 1.95
CA GLY A 23 13.45 -12.45 2.96
C GLY A 23 14.16 -13.46 3.87
N LEU A 24 15.18 -14.17 3.37
CA LEU A 24 15.96 -15.12 4.15
C LEU A 24 16.88 -14.44 5.19
N ASN A 25 17.34 -13.22 4.90
CA ASN A 25 18.11 -12.43 5.85
C ASN A 25 17.21 -11.57 6.76
N MET A 26 15.98 -11.24 6.35
CA MET A 26 15.02 -10.61 7.25
C MET A 26 14.57 -11.55 8.36
N VAL A 27 14.20 -12.78 7.98
CA VAL A 27 13.74 -13.84 8.91
C VAL A 27 14.58 -15.08 8.66
N LEU A 28 15.58 -15.27 9.49
CA LEU A 28 16.53 -16.39 9.37
C LEU A 28 15.87 -17.70 9.84
N PRO A 29 15.84 -18.75 9.00
CA PRO A 29 15.42 -20.08 9.41
C PRO A 29 16.58 -20.80 10.13
N LEU A 30 16.58 -20.78 11.45
CA LEU A 30 17.65 -21.36 12.26
C LEU A 30 17.72 -22.88 12.13
N ASP A 31 16.59 -23.55 11.90
CA ASP A 31 16.51 -24.99 11.63
C ASP A 31 17.13 -25.38 10.26
N GLN A 32 17.42 -24.42 9.39
CA GLN A 32 18.10 -24.61 8.10
C GLN A 32 19.43 -23.86 8.04
N TYR A 33 19.96 -23.40 9.17
CA TYR A 33 21.14 -22.52 9.22
C TYR A 33 22.35 -23.11 8.53
N ASP A 34 22.64 -24.41 8.73
CA ASP A 34 23.76 -25.10 8.06
C ASP A 34 23.63 -25.07 6.53
N LYS A 35 22.40 -25.16 6.01
CA LYS A 35 22.16 -25.06 4.56
C LYS A 35 22.39 -23.65 4.05
N LEU A 36 21.99 -22.64 4.82
CA LEU A 36 22.28 -21.24 4.49
C LEU A 36 23.78 -20.97 4.46
N ALA A 37 24.53 -21.50 5.44
CA ALA A 37 25.97 -21.37 5.53
C ALA A 37 26.70 -21.94 4.28
N VAL A 38 26.18 -23.05 3.75
CA VAL A 38 26.73 -23.66 2.52
C VAL A 38 26.32 -22.88 1.26
N LEU A 39 25.06 -22.45 1.17
CA LEU A 39 24.49 -21.85 -0.04
C LEU A 39 24.77 -20.34 -0.16
N ARG A 40 24.97 -19.66 0.96
CA ARG A 40 25.08 -18.19 1.05
C ARG A 40 26.15 -17.76 2.05
N PRO A 41 27.40 -18.26 1.97
CA PRO A 41 28.42 -18.03 3.01
C PRO A 41 28.74 -16.54 3.20
N ASP A 42 28.77 -15.76 2.10
CA ASP A 42 29.13 -14.34 2.12
C ASP A 42 28.00 -13.42 2.64
N LEU A 43 26.77 -13.94 2.77
CA LEU A 43 25.60 -13.20 3.22
C LEU A 43 25.06 -13.74 4.54
N LEU A 44 25.75 -14.71 5.14
CA LEU A 44 25.31 -15.35 6.37
C LEU A 44 25.43 -14.41 7.56
N ILE A 45 24.33 -14.20 8.25
CA ILE A 45 24.31 -13.46 9.52
C ILE A 45 24.69 -14.44 10.63
N PRO A 46 25.69 -14.12 11.46
CA PRO A 46 26.05 -14.97 12.60
C PRO A 46 24.83 -15.21 13.51
N GLU A 47 24.59 -16.46 13.87
CA GLU A 47 23.44 -16.84 14.73
C GLU A 47 23.46 -16.09 16.06
N ALA A 48 24.66 -15.82 16.61
CA ALA A 48 24.82 -15.08 17.85
C ALA A 48 24.42 -13.60 17.76
N GLU A 49 24.36 -13.03 16.55
CA GLU A 49 23.92 -11.65 16.31
C GLU A 49 22.43 -11.56 15.97
N ALA A 50 21.81 -12.67 15.56
CA ALA A 50 20.42 -12.70 15.17
C ALA A 50 19.48 -12.53 16.38
N LEU A 51 18.35 -11.87 16.17
CA LEU A 51 17.35 -11.64 17.22
C LEU A 51 16.40 -12.84 17.30
N SER A 52 16.63 -13.76 18.21
CA SER A 52 15.84 -14.98 18.37
C SER A 52 14.35 -14.70 18.56
N LEU A 53 13.50 -15.40 17.81
CA LEU A 53 12.03 -15.36 17.90
C LEU A 53 11.48 -16.67 18.48
N THR A 54 11.95 -17.77 17.95
CA THR A 54 11.61 -19.14 18.37
C THR A 54 12.87 -19.99 18.27
N ASP A 55 12.77 -21.26 18.61
CA ASP A 55 13.88 -22.22 18.45
C ASP A 55 14.32 -22.39 16.97
N SER A 56 13.46 -22.02 16.02
CA SER A 56 13.68 -22.23 14.59
C SER A 56 13.76 -20.94 13.77
N LEU A 57 13.51 -19.77 14.36
CA LEU A 57 13.45 -18.48 13.64
C LEU A 57 14.14 -17.36 14.42
N ALA A 58 14.81 -16.48 13.68
CA ALA A 58 15.35 -15.24 14.21
C ALA A 58 15.17 -14.09 13.21
N PHE A 59 15.09 -12.87 13.70
CA PHE A 59 15.18 -11.67 12.87
C PHE A 59 16.61 -11.25 12.61
N HIS A 60 16.80 -10.52 11.50
CA HIS A 60 18.01 -9.75 11.25
C HIS A 60 18.32 -8.83 12.44
N PRO A 61 19.61 -8.63 12.84
CA PRO A 61 19.96 -7.80 13.99
C PRO A 61 19.47 -6.35 13.91
N ALA A 62 19.26 -5.80 12.72
CA ALA A 62 18.71 -4.45 12.54
C ALA A 62 17.19 -4.35 12.85
N LEU A 63 16.45 -5.45 13.00
CA LEU A 63 15.00 -5.46 13.19
C LEU A 63 14.57 -5.42 14.66
N THR A 64 15.28 -4.64 15.48
CA THR A 64 15.02 -4.54 16.95
C THR A 64 13.60 -4.05 17.24
N GLY A 65 13.11 -3.03 16.53
CA GLY A 65 11.74 -2.53 16.70
C GLY A 65 10.68 -3.57 16.32
N MET A 66 10.90 -4.35 15.26
CA MET A 66 10.01 -5.44 14.88
C MET A 66 10.02 -6.57 15.93
N LYS A 67 11.20 -6.86 16.51
CA LYS A 67 11.33 -7.81 17.62
C LYS A 67 10.48 -7.40 18.81
N GLU A 68 10.50 -6.12 19.18
CA GLU A 68 9.65 -5.61 20.27
C GLU A 68 8.14 -5.78 19.99
N VAL A 69 7.70 -5.56 18.74
CA VAL A 69 6.30 -5.77 18.34
C VAL A 69 5.94 -7.25 18.42
N TYR A 70 6.85 -8.13 17.98
CA TYR A 70 6.68 -9.58 18.08
C TYR A 70 6.57 -10.04 19.55
N ASP A 71 7.46 -9.60 20.42
CA ASP A 71 7.46 -9.97 21.84
C ASP A 71 6.20 -9.50 22.60
N LYS A 72 5.60 -8.39 22.12
CA LYS A 72 4.29 -7.91 22.61
C LYS A 72 3.10 -8.70 22.06
N GLY A 73 3.33 -9.75 21.27
CA GLY A 73 2.28 -10.57 20.64
C GLY A 73 1.42 -9.82 19.61
N LYS A 74 1.97 -8.75 19.00
CA LYS A 74 1.26 -7.91 18.04
C LYS A 74 1.71 -8.13 16.58
N MET A 75 2.47 -9.20 16.33
CA MET A 75 2.98 -9.55 15.01
C MET A 75 2.75 -11.03 14.71
N THR A 76 2.42 -11.33 13.47
CA THR A 76 2.38 -12.68 12.91
C THR A 76 3.32 -12.75 11.72
N LEU A 77 4.14 -13.78 11.66
CA LEU A 77 5.00 -14.08 10.53
C LEU A 77 4.35 -15.16 9.67
N ILE A 78 4.27 -14.93 8.37
CA ILE A 78 3.78 -15.91 7.40
C ILE A 78 4.92 -16.18 6.43
N GLN A 79 5.46 -17.38 6.49
CA GLN A 79 6.55 -17.83 5.63
C GLN A 79 6.02 -18.63 4.44
N ASN A 80 6.91 -18.91 3.47
CA ASN A 80 6.60 -19.69 2.27
C ASN A 80 5.41 -19.16 1.46
N VAL A 81 5.19 -17.84 1.49
CA VAL A 81 4.16 -17.19 0.68
C VAL A 81 4.69 -17.02 -0.74
N GLY A 82 3.97 -17.57 -1.69
CA GLY A 82 4.33 -17.55 -3.10
C GLY A 82 3.13 -17.93 -3.96
N TYR A 83 3.37 -18.24 -5.24
CA TYR A 83 2.35 -18.64 -6.19
C TYR A 83 2.86 -19.77 -7.11
N PRO A 84 1.97 -20.63 -7.63
CA PRO A 84 2.36 -21.69 -8.54
C PRO A 84 3.00 -21.15 -9.83
N ASN A 85 4.02 -21.84 -10.37
CA ASN A 85 4.75 -21.45 -11.56
C ASN A 85 5.42 -20.07 -11.44
N GLN A 86 6.08 -19.85 -10.33
CA GLN A 86 6.71 -18.59 -9.97
C GLN A 86 7.62 -18.05 -11.08
N ASN A 87 7.42 -16.78 -11.42
CA ASN A 87 8.27 -16.02 -12.34
C ASN A 87 9.28 -15.19 -11.53
N ARG A 88 10.54 -15.15 -11.97
CA ARG A 88 11.59 -14.36 -11.31
C ARG A 88 11.60 -12.88 -11.73
N SER A 89 10.77 -12.46 -12.68
CA SER A 89 10.61 -11.05 -13.02
C SER A 89 9.93 -10.32 -11.86
N HIS A 90 10.56 -9.28 -11.34
CA HIS A 90 9.99 -8.41 -10.31
C HIS A 90 8.68 -7.77 -10.79
N PHE A 91 8.63 -7.32 -12.05
CA PHE A 91 7.42 -6.74 -12.64
C PHE A 91 6.25 -7.73 -12.63
N ARG A 92 6.46 -8.94 -13.15
CA ARG A 92 5.40 -9.94 -13.20
C ARG A 92 4.97 -10.40 -11.81
N SER A 93 5.89 -10.54 -10.88
CA SER A 93 5.57 -10.88 -9.50
C SER A 93 4.75 -9.78 -8.83
N THR A 94 5.09 -8.51 -9.07
CA THR A 94 4.31 -7.37 -8.57
C THR A 94 2.90 -7.37 -9.14
N ASP A 95 2.72 -7.60 -10.47
CA ASP A 95 1.39 -7.72 -11.07
C ASP A 95 0.54 -8.80 -10.38
N ILE A 96 1.14 -9.97 -10.11
CA ILE A 96 0.44 -11.08 -9.45
C ILE A 96 0.09 -10.72 -7.99
N TRP A 97 0.99 -10.10 -7.25
CA TRP A 97 0.74 -9.66 -5.88
C TRP A 97 -0.38 -8.62 -5.79
N THR A 98 -0.39 -7.64 -6.70
CA THR A 98 -1.38 -6.56 -6.69
C THR A 98 -2.74 -7.01 -7.23
N SER A 99 -2.74 -7.91 -8.21
CA SER A 99 -3.97 -8.42 -8.82
C SER A 99 -4.51 -9.69 -8.18
N ALA A 100 -3.67 -10.48 -7.49
CA ALA A 100 -3.95 -11.86 -7.08
C ALA A 100 -4.37 -12.77 -8.26
N SER A 101 -3.83 -12.51 -9.46
CA SER A 101 -4.08 -13.34 -10.64
C SER A 101 -3.28 -14.64 -10.59
N PRO A 102 -3.73 -15.71 -11.29
CA PRO A 102 -2.85 -16.83 -11.60
C PRO A 102 -1.62 -16.39 -12.40
N ALA A 103 -0.52 -17.15 -12.31
CA ALA A 103 0.70 -16.83 -13.05
C ALA A 103 0.51 -16.81 -14.58
N SER A 104 -0.43 -17.59 -15.09
CA SER A 104 -0.78 -17.71 -16.52
C SER A 104 -1.72 -16.62 -17.04
N GLU A 105 -2.27 -15.78 -16.17
CA GLU A 105 -3.27 -14.76 -16.53
C GLU A 105 -2.80 -13.37 -16.12
N GLN A 106 -3.20 -12.35 -16.87
CA GLN A 106 -3.00 -10.95 -16.52
C GLN A 106 -4.36 -10.31 -16.24
N TRP A 107 -4.54 -9.85 -15.00
CA TRP A 107 -5.73 -9.12 -14.61
C TRP A 107 -5.40 -7.64 -14.44
N LEU A 108 -6.22 -6.78 -15.01
CA LEU A 108 -6.04 -5.33 -14.91
C LEU A 108 -6.55 -4.78 -13.58
N SER A 109 -7.42 -5.53 -12.88
CA SER A 109 -7.97 -5.12 -11.58
C SER A 109 -7.14 -5.67 -10.42
N GLY A 110 -7.03 -4.90 -9.35
CA GLY A 110 -6.41 -5.30 -8.09
C GLY A 110 -7.37 -6.06 -7.18
N TRP A 111 -6.84 -6.84 -6.24
CA TRP A 111 -7.67 -7.64 -5.35
C TRP A 111 -8.49 -6.80 -4.36
N LEU A 112 -7.97 -5.66 -3.89
CA LEU A 112 -8.74 -4.71 -3.06
C LEU A 112 -9.74 -3.91 -3.89
N GLY A 113 -9.38 -3.52 -5.12
CA GLY A 113 -10.32 -2.86 -6.02
C GLY A 113 -11.55 -3.73 -6.28
N ARG A 114 -11.35 -5.00 -6.62
CA ARG A 114 -12.48 -5.95 -6.78
C ARG A 114 -13.30 -6.16 -5.50
N TYR A 115 -12.65 -6.10 -4.34
CA TYR A 115 -13.36 -6.15 -3.07
C TYR A 115 -14.26 -4.92 -2.85
N LEU A 116 -13.75 -3.73 -3.18
CA LEU A 116 -14.51 -2.47 -3.06
C LEU A 116 -15.64 -2.37 -4.11
N ASP A 117 -15.45 -2.94 -5.31
CA ASP A 117 -16.50 -3.02 -6.34
C ASP A 117 -17.78 -3.71 -5.85
N LEU A 118 -17.68 -4.60 -4.84
CA LEU A 118 -18.86 -5.31 -4.30
C LEU A 118 -19.86 -4.37 -3.64
N ASP A 119 -19.39 -3.30 -3.01
CA ASP A 119 -20.24 -2.35 -2.26
C ASP A 119 -20.31 -0.97 -2.95
N HIS A 120 -19.40 -0.67 -3.90
CA HIS A 120 -19.22 0.65 -4.50
C HIS A 120 -19.02 0.58 -6.03
N SER A 121 -19.82 -0.26 -6.70
CA SER A 121 -19.67 -0.54 -8.14
C SER A 121 -19.83 0.69 -9.05
N GLU A 122 -20.45 1.77 -8.55
CA GLU A 122 -20.64 3.01 -9.31
C GLU A 122 -19.49 4.03 -9.14
N TYR A 123 -18.54 3.71 -8.26
CA TYR A 123 -17.37 4.59 -8.08
C TYR A 123 -16.65 4.81 -9.41
N PRO A 124 -16.24 6.05 -9.76
CA PRO A 124 -16.17 7.26 -8.95
C PRO A 124 -17.43 8.15 -8.97
N ALA A 125 -18.46 7.80 -9.71
CA ALA A 125 -19.67 8.61 -9.82
C ALA A 125 -20.37 8.78 -8.46
N GLY A 126 -20.70 10.02 -8.11
CA GLY A 126 -21.35 10.32 -6.83
C GLY A 126 -20.44 10.32 -5.61
N TYR A 127 -19.12 10.34 -5.79
CA TYR A 127 -18.12 10.43 -4.72
C TYR A 127 -17.22 11.67 -4.91
N PRO A 128 -16.78 12.34 -3.79
CA PRO A 128 -17.19 12.09 -2.40
C PRO A 128 -18.69 12.38 -2.15
N ASN A 129 -19.25 11.79 -1.10
CA ASN A 129 -20.63 12.06 -0.68
C ASN A 129 -20.72 12.08 0.86
N ALA A 130 -21.93 12.36 1.40
CA ALA A 130 -22.13 12.51 2.84
C ALA A 130 -21.77 11.25 3.66
N ASP A 131 -22.00 10.06 3.09
CA ASP A 131 -21.69 8.79 3.75
C ASP A 131 -20.20 8.42 3.61
N ASN A 132 -19.56 8.85 2.51
CA ASN A 132 -18.16 8.59 2.19
C ASN A 132 -17.45 9.89 1.80
N PRO A 133 -17.19 10.78 2.78
CA PRO A 133 -16.57 12.08 2.53
C PRO A 133 -15.05 11.99 2.29
N HIS A 134 -14.44 10.85 2.61
CA HIS A 134 -12.99 10.63 2.48
C HIS A 134 -12.70 9.58 1.41
N PRO A 135 -11.48 9.57 0.80
CA PRO A 135 -11.09 8.53 -0.14
C PRO A 135 -11.20 7.13 0.47
N PHE A 136 -11.60 6.13 -0.29
CA PHE A 136 -11.63 4.73 0.16
C PHE A 136 -10.24 4.20 0.48
N ALA A 137 -9.28 4.58 -0.35
CA ALA A 137 -7.88 4.24 -0.18
C ALA A 137 -6.98 5.44 -0.50
N ILE A 138 -5.80 5.48 0.10
CA ILE A 138 -4.74 6.44 -0.20
C ILE A 138 -3.45 5.68 -0.48
N THR A 139 -2.84 5.94 -1.62
CA THR A 139 -1.48 5.47 -1.94
C THR A 139 -0.50 6.61 -1.69
N MET A 140 0.48 6.38 -0.83
CA MET A 140 1.55 7.36 -0.60
C MET A 140 2.54 7.34 -1.75
N GLY A 141 2.62 8.47 -2.47
CA GLY A 141 3.46 8.63 -3.64
C GLY A 141 2.73 9.20 -4.85
N PRO A 142 3.41 9.32 -6.00
CA PRO A 142 2.87 10.00 -7.19
C PRO A 142 1.93 9.13 -8.04
N VAL A 143 1.86 7.82 -7.78
CA VAL A 143 1.11 6.86 -8.62
C VAL A 143 0.22 6.00 -7.73
N VAL A 144 -1.03 5.82 -8.13
CA VAL A 144 -2.00 4.95 -7.44
C VAL A 144 -1.57 3.48 -7.47
N SER A 145 -1.83 2.75 -6.40
CA SER A 145 -1.54 1.31 -6.36
C SER A 145 -2.51 0.52 -7.22
N GLN A 146 -1.99 -0.39 -8.04
CA GLN A 146 -2.81 -1.34 -8.79
C GLN A 146 -3.63 -2.25 -7.86
N THR A 147 -3.21 -2.49 -6.64
CA THR A 147 -3.96 -3.26 -5.63
C THR A 147 -5.39 -2.71 -5.45
N CYS A 148 -5.55 -1.39 -5.56
CA CYS A 148 -6.83 -0.70 -5.40
C CYS A 148 -7.59 -0.48 -6.72
N GLN A 149 -7.13 -1.03 -7.85
CA GLN A 149 -7.78 -0.89 -9.14
C GLN A 149 -9.05 -1.72 -9.20
N GLY A 150 -10.20 -1.08 -9.28
CA GLY A 150 -11.49 -1.71 -9.55
C GLY A 150 -11.73 -1.92 -11.05
N ALA A 151 -12.94 -2.36 -11.39
CA ALA A 151 -13.32 -2.62 -12.78
C ALA A 151 -13.38 -1.33 -13.63
N ILE A 152 -13.81 -0.21 -13.06
CA ILE A 152 -14.01 1.08 -13.75
C ILE A 152 -12.91 2.06 -13.40
N ALA A 153 -12.58 2.21 -12.11
CA ALA A 153 -11.66 3.22 -11.61
C ALA A 153 -10.76 2.65 -10.50
N ASN A 154 -9.70 3.40 -10.18
CA ASN A 154 -8.89 3.09 -9.01
C ASN A 154 -9.50 3.74 -7.77
N TYR A 155 -9.72 2.97 -6.71
CA TYR A 155 -10.28 3.45 -5.45
C TYR A 155 -9.28 4.24 -4.59
N SER A 156 -8.02 4.26 -4.99
CA SER A 156 -6.95 4.95 -4.27
C SER A 156 -6.70 6.33 -4.86
N LEU A 157 -6.53 7.32 -3.99
CA LEU A 157 -5.96 8.62 -4.34
C LEU A 157 -4.44 8.58 -4.11
N ALA A 158 -3.67 9.05 -5.08
CA ALA A 158 -2.22 9.22 -4.94
C ALA A 158 -1.92 10.52 -4.18
N VAL A 159 -1.20 10.43 -3.07
CA VAL A 159 -0.86 11.57 -2.21
C VAL A 159 0.61 11.50 -1.84
N THR A 160 1.39 12.47 -2.26
CA THR A 160 2.81 12.56 -1.88
C THR A 160 2.96 13.25 -0.53
N ASP A 161 2.30 14.40 -0.37
CA ASP A 161 2.30 15.18 0.87
C ASP A 161 0.88 15.74 1.10
N PRO A 162 0.16 15.28 2.13
CA PRO A 162 -1.19 15.77 2.41
C PRO A 162 -1.23 17.21 2.90
N THR A 163 -0.11 17.77 3.36
CA THR A 163 -0.01 19.16 3.82
C THR A 163 0.23 20.15 2.68
N ALA A 164 0.64 19.67 1.51
CA ALA A 164 0.96 20.47 0.33
C ALA A 164 -0.03 20.27 -0.83
N LEU A 165 -1.19 19.65 -0.57
CA LEU A 165 -2.22 19.47 -1.59
C LEU A 165 -2.82 20.82 -2.00
N GLY A 166 -2.82 21.07 -3.29
CA GLY A 166 -3.44 22.25 -3.90
C GLY A 166 -4.49 21.87 -4.94
N GLN A 167 -5.33 22.83 -5.30
CA GLN A 167 -6.29 22.65 -6.39
C GLN A 167 -5.54 22.56 -7.72
N LEU A 168 -5.81 21.53 -8.48
CA LEU A 168 -5.30 21.38 -9.84
C LEU A 168 -6.18 22.20 -10.80
N PRO A 169 -5.61 22.81 -11.87
CA PRO A 169 -6.39 23.51 -12.87
C PRO A 169 -7.43 22.57 -13.50
N GLU A 170 -8.69 22.92 -13.40
CA GLU A 170 -9.76 22.23 -14.11
C GLU A 170 -9.67 22.60 -15.58
N GLY A 171 -9.67 21.57 -16.45
CA GLY A 171 -9.77 21.80 -17.89
C GLY A 171 -11.15 22.35 -18.25
N ALA A 172 -11.31 22.93 -19.45
CA ALA A 172 -12.59 23.41 -19.93
C ALA A 172 -13.66 22.31 -19.86
N GLU A 173 -14.63 22.46 -18.96
CA GLU A 173 -15.67 21.46 -18.67
C GLU A 173 -16.57 21.15 -19.88
N ASP A 174 -16.71 22.10 -20.81
CA ASP A 174 -17.70 22.07 -21.87
C ASP A 174 -17.28 21.31 -23.14
N VAL A 175 -16.06 20.78 -23.19
CA VAL A 175 -15.58 20.03 -24.35
C VAL A 175 -15.66 18.54 -24.06
N LEU A 176 -16.68 17.87 -24.60
CA LEU A 176 -16.73 16.41 -24.59
C LEU A 176 -15.44 15.84 -25.23
N PRO A 177 -14.78 14.88 -24.57
CA PRO A 177 -13.64 14.24 -25.18
C PRO A 177 -14.06 13.60 -26.52
N PRO A 178 -13.24 13.74 -27.57
CA PRO A 178 -13.58 13.15 -28.86
C PRO A 178 -13.69 11.63 -28.72
N HIS A 179 -14.59 11.02 -29.50
CA HIS A 179 -14.75 9.56 -29.62
C HIS A 179 -13.55 8.93 -30.35
N GLN A 180 -12.38 9.09 -29.78
CA GLN A 180 -11.09 8.60 -30.27
C GLN A 180 -10.36 7.96 -29.06
N PRO A 181 -9.39 7.05 -29.26
CA PRO A 181 -8.66 6.44 -28.14
C PRO A 181 -8.10 7.45 -27.14
N TYR A 182 -7.53 8.56 -27.61
CA TYR A 182 -7.03 9.62 -26.72
C TYR A 182 -8.14 10.37 -25.95
N GLY A 183 -9.37 10.32 -26.40
CA GLY A 183 -10.52 10.91 -25.71
C GLY A 183 -10.82 10.19 -24.40
N TYR A 184 -10.62 8.88 -24.34
CA TYR A 184 -10.74 8.11 -23.10
C TYR A 184 -9.65 8.46 -22.10
N GLU A 185 -8.43 8.73 -22.58
CA GLU A 185 -7.31 9.18 -21.74
C GLU A 185 -7.57 10.58 -21.18
N VAL A 186 -8.09 11.49 -22.00
CA VAL A 186 -8.50 12.85 -21.57
C VAL A 186 -9.63 12.78 -20.53
N TYR A 187 -10.62 11.93 -20.75
CA TYR A 187 -11.70 11.71 -19.78
C TYR A 187 -11.16 11.18 -18.45
N PHE A 188 -10.30 10.18 -18.49
CA PHE A 188 -9.65 9.63 -17.30
C PHE A 188 -8.87 10.70 -16.53
N LEU A 189 -8.07 11.53 -17.22
CA LEU A 189 -7.31 12.61 -16.59
C LEU A 189 -8.23 13.65 -15.93
N ARG A 190 -9.34 14.02 -16.58
CA ARG A 190 -10.32 14.94 -16.00
C ARG A 190 -10.96 14.37 -14.74
N GLN A 191 -11.34 13.10 -14.75
CA GLN A 191 -11.88 12.43 -13.56
C GLN A 191 -10.86 12.39 -12.43
N ALA A 192 -9.61 12.09 -12.73
CA ALA A 192 -8.53 12.09 -11.74
C ALA A 192 -8.30 13.49 -11.13
N ILE A 193 -8.32 14.55 -11.97
CA ILE A 193 -8.20 15.94 -11.50
C ILE A 193 -9.40 16.31 -10.62
N ALA A 194 -10.62 16.03 -11.07
CA ALA A 194 -11.84 16.35 -10.32
C ALA A 194 -11.85 15.63 -8.95
N GLN A 195 -11.48 14.36 -8.90
CA GLN A 195 -11.35 13.62 -7.65
C GLN A 195 -10.24 14.18 -6.75
N THR A 196 -9.08 14.51 -7.32
CA THR A 196 -8.00 15.13 -6.55
C THR A 196 -8.45 16.43 -5.94
N ASN A 197 -9.12 17.29 -6.70
CA ASN A 197 -9.65 18.56 -6.21
C ASN A 197 -10.73 18.38 -5.15
N ALA A 198 -11.64 17.43 -5.33
CA ALA A 198 -12.70 17.14 -4.38
C ALA A 198 -12.20 16.65 -3.02
N TYR A 199 -11.08 15.91 -2.99
CA TYR A 199 -10.49 15.40 -1.76
C TYR A 199 -9.38 16.27 -1.17
N SER A 200 -8.77 17.19 -1.95
CA SER A 200 -7.59 17.95 -1.51
C SER A 200 -7.85 18.78 -0.26
N GLU A 201 -8.97 19.47 -0.20
CA GLU A 201 -9.36 20.32 0.94
C GLU A 201 -9.59 19.49 2.21
N VAL A 202 -10.32 18.38 2.05
CA VAL A 202 -10.59 17.43 3.15
C VAL A 202 -9.30 16.83 3.70
N LEU A 203 -8.37 16.41 2.82
CA LEU A 203 -7.10 15.82 3.25
C LEU A 203 -6.18 16.85 3.91
N LEU A 204 -6.18 18.08 3.42
CA LEU A 204 -5.44 19.20 4.04
C LEU A 204 -5.97 19.48 5.45
N ASP A 205 -7.29 19.54 5.63
CA ASP A 205 -7.91 19.75 6.93
C ASP A 205 -7.58 18.61 7.91
N LEU A 206 -7.63 17.36 7.44
CA LEU A 206 -7.24 16.20 8.24
C LEU A 206 -5.74 16.25 8.64
N ALA A 207 -4.87 16.62 7.71
CA ALA A 207 -3.45 16.76 7.98
C ALA A 207 -3.18 17.87 9.00
N ASN A 208 -3.87 18.99 8.91
CA ASN A 208 -3.75 20.12 9.86
C ASN A 208 -4.32 19.78 11.25
N ALA A 209 -5.35 18.95 11.32
CA ALA A 209 -5.94 18.48 12.58
C ALA A 209 -5.13 17.35 13.23
N GLY A 210 -4.33 16.63 12.44
CA GLY A 210 -3.56 15.49 12.91
C GLY A 210 -2.31 15.85 13.68
N SER A 211 -1.76 14.87 14.39
CA SER A 211 -0.49 14.99 15.08
C SER A 211 0.24 13.65 15.16
N ASN A 212 1.55 13.69 15.02
CA ASN A 212 2.39 12.51 15.20
C ASN A 212 2.86 12.42 16.66
N GLN A 213 2.80 11.22 17.24
CA GLN A 213 3.18 10.96 18.63
C GLN A 213 4.66 10.58 18.77
N VAL A 214 5.34 10.28 17.67
CA VAL A 214 6.73 9.86 17.61
C VAL A 214 7.43 10.50 16.41
N GLU A 215 8.74 10.56 16.48
CA GLU A 215 9.56 10.92 15.32
C GLU A 215 9.71 9.73 14.39
N TYR A 216 9.64 10.00 13.09
CA TYR A 216 9.85 9.00 12.03
C TYR A 216 11.26 9.17 11.45
N PRO A 217 11.89 8.08 11.00
CA PRO A 217 13.17 8.16 10.29
C PRO A 217 13.07 9.07 9.06
N ASP A 218 14.15 9.80 8.77
CA ASP A 218 14.28 10.62 7.56
C ASP A 218 14.58 9.71 6.34
N THR A 219 13.57 8.99 5.92
CA THR A 219 13.58 8.06 4.78
C THR A 219 12.25 8.16 4.04
N ASN A 220 12.23 7.75 2.76
CA ASN A 220 11.01 7.76 1.96
C ASN A 220 9.86 6.99 2.64
N LEU A 221 10.12 5.79 3.17
CA LEU A 221 9.10 5.02 3.90
C LEU A 221 8.70 5.71 5.22
N GLY A 222 9.67 6.31 5.94
CA GLY A 222 9.41 7.07 7.16
C GLY A 222 8.45 8.23 6.91
N ASP A 223 8.65 9.00 5.84
CA ASP A 223 7.78 10.10 5.43
C ASP A 223 6.38 9.61 5.06
N GLN A 224 6.28 8.52 4.30
CA GLN A 224 4.99 7.92 3.96
C GLN A 224 4.21 7.51 5.20
N LEU A 225 4.85 6.80 6.14
CA LEU A 225 4.21 6.34 7.38
C LEU A 225 3.85 7.51 8.30
N ARG A 226 4.68 8.55 8.37
CA ARG A 226 4.39 9.79 9.09
C ARG A 226 3.12 10.46 8.56
N ASN A 227 2.98 10.56 7.24
CA ASN A 227 1.82 11.17 6.60
C ASN A 227 0.55 10.32 6.79
N ILE A 228 0.65 9.00 6.72
CA ILE A 228 -0.46 8.09 7.05
C ILE A 228 -0.92 8.29 8.49
N ALA A 229 0.01 8.31 9.45
CA ALA A 229 -0.31 8.50 10.86
C ALA A 229 -0.94 9.89 11.12
N LEU A 230 -0.47 10.93 10.42
CA LEU A 230 -1.02 12.27 10.48
C LEU A 230 -2.50 12.29 10.05
N LEU A 231 -2.81 11.69 8.89
CA LEU A 231 -4.18 11.60 8.39
C LEU A 231 -5.09 10.80 9.32
N ILE A 232 -4.62 9.65 9.83
CA ILE A 232 -5.39 8.81 10.76
C ILE A 232 -5.67 9.58 12.05
N SER A 233 -4.67 10.22 12.64
CA SER A 233 -4.83 10.99 13.89
C SER A 233 -5.70 12.23 13.71
N GLY A 234 -5.77 12.79 12.50
CA GLY A 234 -6.65 13.87 12.11
C GLY A 234 -8.12 13.48 11.93
N GLY A 235 -8.44 12.19 12.10
CA GLY A 235 -9.80 11.68 12.02
C GLY A 235 -10.25 11.17 10.66
N SER A 236 -9.30 10.84 9.78
CA SER A 236 -9.60 10.25 8.47
C SER A 236 -10.48 9.00 8.61
N LYS A 237 -11.49 8.89 7.76
CA LYS A 237 -12.33 7.69 7.62
C LYS A 237 -11.82 6.71 6.57
N THR A 238 -10.73 7.07 5.87
CA THR A 238 -10.05 6.16 4.93
C THR A 238 -9.62 4.88 5.64
N LYS A 239 -9.94 3.74 5.03
CA LYS A 239 -9.71 2.42 5.63
C LYS A 239 -8.48 1.71 5.09
N ILE A 240 -7.97 2.15 3.95
CA ILE A 240 -6.86 1.51 3.25
C ILE A 240 -5.78 2.55 2.94
N TYR A 241 -4.56 2.27 3.37
CA TYR A 241 -3.39 3.03 2.99
C TYR A 241 -2.35 2.10 2.37
N VAL A 242 -1.69 2.57 1.33
CA VAL A 242 -0.60 1.84 0.66
C VAL A 242 0.65 2.68 0.70
N ALA A 243 1.68 2.15 1.29
CA ALA A 243 3.04 2.68 1.27
C ALA A 243 3.95 1.71 0.53
N SER A 244 5.05 2.18 -0.04
CA SER A 244 5.99 1.31 -0.74
C SER A 244 7.43 1.75 -0.52
N GLU A 245 8.33 0.76 -0.47
CA GLU A 245 9.77 0.97 -0.46
C GLU A 245 10.38 0.28 -1.68
N GLY A 246 11.26 0.99 -2.38
CA GLY A 246 12.05 0.45 -3.47
C GLY A 246 13.35 -0.17 -2.97
N GLY A 247 13.86 -1.20 -3.66
CA GLY A 247 15.19 -1.76 -3.45
C GLY A 247 16.16 -1.29 -4.52
#